data_9f076368caf7ccc568f300508dce76b5
#
_entry.id   9f076368caf7ccc568f300508dce76b5
#
_cell.length_a   1.000
_cell.length_b   1.000
_cell.length_c   1.000
_cell.angle_alpha   90.00
_cell.angle_beta   90.00
_cell.angle_gamma   90.00
#
_symmetry.space_group_name_H-M   'P 1'
#
loop_
_entity.id
_entity.type
_entity.pdbx_description
1 polymer ?
#
loop_
_entity_poly.entity_id
_entity_poly.type
_entity_poly.pdbx_seq_one_letter_code
_entity_poly.pdbx_strand_id
1 'polypeptide(L)'
;INLYSEPAAAGIAVPTVGKDYTPYELKPEDPKGASYAVRVQGDSMEPAFHDGGIAFVNHDALDNGDIGVFCVDGGTVIKQYYHDPLGMTYLFSLNRKRKDADVLIHPSSGQTIVCQGRVITSKRYPLPSTY
;
A
#
# COMPACT_ATOMS: atom_id res chain seq x y z
N ILE A 1 7.88 14.40 8.62
CA ILE A 1 7.69 13.70 7.35
C ILE A 1 6.53 14.30 6.58
N ASN A 2 6.43 13.97 5.31
CA ASN A 2 5.32 14.42 4.48
C ASN A 2 4.15 13.44 4.57
N LEU A 3 2.95 13.99 4.70
CA LEU A 3 1.70 13.24 4.62
C LEU A 3 1.03 13.58 3.30
N TYR A 4 0.90 12.60 2.44
CA TYR A 4 0.27 12.76 1.13
C TYR A 4 -1.23 12.53 1.24
N SER A 5 -2.01 13.46 0.71
CA SER A 5 -3.46 13.42 0.78
C SER A 5 -4.05 12.31 -0.08
N GLU A 6 -3.37 11.97 -1.17
CA GLU A 6 -3.71 10.83 -1.98
C GLU A 6 -2.53 9.88 -2.03
N PRO A 7 -2.78 8.58 -1.92
CA PRO A 7 -1.68 7.64 -1.99
C PRO A 7 -0.91 7.85 -3.28
N ALA A 8 0.34 8.20 -3.15
CA ALA A 8 1.30 8.23 -4.22
C ALA A 8 0.75 8.77 -5.53
N ALA A 9 0.15 9.91 -5.44
CA ALA A 9 -0.43 10.55 -6.60
C ALA A 9 0.48 10.45 -7.81
N ALA A 10 -0.11 10.26 -8.95
CA ALA A 10 0.55 10.26 -10.24
C ALA A 10 1.44 9.07 -10.55
N GLY A 11 1.43 8.02 -9.77
CA GLY A 11 2.08 6.79 -10.16
C GLY A 11 3.58 6.88 -10.36
N ILE A 12 4.23 7.78 -9.70
CA ILE A 12 5.67 7.90 -9.74
C ILE A 12 6.23 7.05 -8.61
N ALA A 13 7.34 6.36 -8.87
CA ALA A 13 7.96 5.48 -7.89
C ALA A 13 8.33 6.19 -6.59
N VAL A 14 8.61 7.47 -6.68
CA VAL A 14 8.84 8.31 -5.52
C VAL A 14 7.64 9.22 -5.39
N PRO A 15 7.07 9.42 -4.20
CA PRO A 15 5.96 10.34 -4.03
C PRO A 15 6.30 11.67 -4.69
N THR A 16 5.39 12.16 -5.50
CA THR A 16 5.62 13.37 -6.26
C THR A 16 5.85 14.52 -5.30
N VAL A 17 6.97 15.13 -5.49
CA VAL A 17 7.37 16.21 -4.66
C VAL A 17 6.44 17.41 -4.90
N GLY A 18 5.96 17.98 -3.82
CA GLY A 18 5.47 19.34 -3.85
C GLY A 18 4.03 19.53 -4.19
N LYS A 19 3.22 18.49 -4.39
CA LYS A 19 1.83 18.75 -4.75
C LYS A 19 0.86 18.52 -3.63
N ASP A 20 0.55 17.32 -3.27
CA ASP A 20 -0.61 17.05 -2.42
C ASP A 20 -0.18 16.52 -1.08
N TYR A 21 0.79 17.19 -0.46
CA TYR A 21 1.23 16.78 0.86
C TYR A 21 1.20 17.95 1.84
N THR A 22 1.12 17.59 3.12
CA THR A 22 1.30 18.52 4.23
C THR A 22 2.38 17.98 5.16
N PRO A 23 3.10 18.83 5.87
CA PRO A 23 4.02 18.36 6.88
C PRO A 23 3.26 17.61 7.98
N TYR A 24 3.83 16.52 8.45
CA TYR A 24 3.28 15.76 9.57
C TYR A 24 4.35 15.59 10.62
N GLU A 25 4.04 16.00 11.84
CA GLU A 25 4.92 15.84 12.97
C GLU A 25 4.67 14.49 13.63
N LEU A 26 5.68 13.62 13.60
CA LEU A 26 5.58 12.29 14.19
C LEU A 26 5.38 12.39 15.70
N LYS A 27 4.42 11.63 16.20
CA LYS A 27 4.12 11.53 17.62
C LYS A 27 4.84 10.32 18.22
N PRO A 28 5.04 10.29 19.56
CA PRO A 28 5.71 9.14 20.19
C PRO A 28 5.03 7.80 19.93
N GLU A 29 3.71 7.78 19.74
CA GLU A 29 2.96 6.57 19.48
C GLU A 29 3.00 6.12 18.02
N ASP A 30 3.48 6.97 17.12
CA ASP A 30 3.54 6.63 15.71
C ASP A 30 4.66 5.63 15.44
N PRO A 31 4.54 4.83 14.36
CA PRO A 31 5.59 3.88 13.99
C PRO A 31 6.91 4.59 13.75
N LYS A 32 7.98 3.97 14.18
CA LYS A 32 9.33 4.50 13.96
C LYS A 32 9.84 4.09 12.59
N GLY A 33 10.68 4.93 12.01
CA GLY A 33 11.34 4.62 10.74
C GLY A 33 10.52 4.99 9.51
N ALA A 34 9.43 5.72 9.67
CA ALA A 34 8.64 6.15 8.53
C ALA A 34 9.39 7.20 7.72
N SER A 35 9.39 7.02 6.41
CA SER A 35 9.94 7.99 5.46
C SER A 35 8.89 8.99 5.02
N TYR A 36 7.65 8.56 4.92
CA TYR A 36 6.52 9.41 4.61
C TYR A 36 5.24 8.72 5.07
N ALA A 37 4.12 9.41 4.91
CA ALA A 37 2.80 8.88 5.25
C ALA A 37 1.81 9.16 4.13
N VAL A 38 0.77 8.35 4.05
CA VAL A 38 -0.30 8.53 3.08
C VAL A 38 -1.66 8.44 3.77
N ARG A 39 -2.61 9.19 3.25
CA ARG A 39 -4.00 9.13 3.71
C ARG A 39 -4.65 7.89 3.11
N VAL A 40 -5.28 7.09 3.96
CA VAL A 40 -6.01 5.90 3.51
C VAL A 40 -7.35 6.32 2.90
N GLN A 41 -7.67 5.77 1.74
CA GLN A 41 -8.94 6.05 1.07
C GLN A 41 -9.69 4.75 0.85
N GLY A 42 -10.99 4.78 1.14
CA GLY A 42 -11.85 3.64 0.95
C GLY A 42 -11.76 2.61 2.06
N ASP A 43 -12.49 1.53 1.90
CA ASP A 43 -12.67 0.53 2.94
C ASP A 43 -12.02 -0.83 2.63
N SER A 44 -11.25 -0.92 1.55
CA SER A 44 -10.69 -2.20 1.12
C SER A 44 -9.68 -2.79 2.11
N MET A 45 -9.12 -1.98 2.99
CA MET A 45 -8.15 -2.41 3.99
C MET A 45 -8.70 -2.40 5.41
N GLU A 46 -10.02 -2.21 5.58
CA GLU A 46 -10.66 -2.31 6.88
C GLU A 46 -10.63 -3.75 7.39
N PRO A 47 -10.61 -4.00 8.67
CA PRO A 47 -10.57 -3.01 9.76
C PRO A 47 -9.15 -2.55 10.13
N ALA A 48 -8.14 -3.04 9.44
CA ALA A 48 -6.74 -2.75 9.79
C ALA A 48 -6.37 -1.29 9.52
N PHE A 49 -6.88 -0.75 8.44
CA PHE A 49 -6.65 0.64 8.03
C PHE A 49 -7.99 1.25 7.68
N HIS A 50 -8.36 2.29 8.42
CA HIS A 50 -9.67 2.94 8.24
C HIS A 50 -9.61 4.01 7.17
N ASP A 51 -10.70 4.17 6.45
CA ASP A 51 -10.86 5.29 5.54
C ASP A 51 -10.62 6.60 6.26
N GLY A 52 -9.79 7.45 5.68
CA GLY A 52 -9.39 8.71 6.30
C GLY A 52 -8.25 8.60 7.32
N GLY A 53 -7.82 7.38 7.64
CA GLY A 53 -6.67 7.16 8.50
C GLY A 53 -5.34 7.45 7.82
N ILE A 54 -4.26 7.21 8.55
CA ILE A 54 -2.91 7.47 8.07
C ILE A 54 -2.13 6.15 8.07
N ALA A 55 -1.49 5.86 6.95
CA ALA A 55 -0.55 4.76 6.83
C ALA A 55 0.87 5.32 6.76
N PHE A 56 1.76 4.77 7.57
CA PHE A 56 3.17 5.18 7.62
C PHE A 56 4.00 4.24 6.77
N VAL A 57 4.89 4.80 5.97
CA VAL A 57 5.55 4.06 4.90
C VAL A 57 7.06 4.23 5.00
N ASN A 58 7.79 3.14 4.77
CA ASN A 58 9.24 3.16 4.63
C ASN A 58 9.63 2.55 3.27
N HIS A 59 10.93 2.44 3.03
CA HIS A 59 11.45 1.91 1.77
C HIS A 59 12.05 0.52 1.91
N ASP A 60 11.68 -0.21 2.94
CA ASP A 60 12.14 -1.58 3.10
C ASP A 60 11.52 -2.49 2.02
N ALA A 61 12.23 -3.56 1.70
CA ALA A 61 11.72 -4.53 0.75
C ALA A 61 10.49 -5.25 1.29
N LEU A 62 9.59 -5.62 0.39
CA LEU A 62 8.39 -6.36 0.74
C LEU A 62 8.63 -7.86 0.67
N ASP A 63 8.19 -8.55 1.72
CA ASP A 63 8.02 -10.00 1.71
C ASP A 63 6.55 -10.34 1.48
N ASN A 64 6.28 -11.57 1.08
CA ASN A 64 4.90 -12.03 0.93
C ASN A 64 4.12 -11.85 2.23
N GLY A 65 2.96 -11.24 2.14
CA GLY A 65 2.11 -10.92 3.28
C GLY A 65 2.25 -9.48 3.77
N ASP A 66 3.29 -8.77 3.36
CA ASP A 66 3.48 -7.38 3.76
C ASP A 66 2.47 -6.47 3.06
N ILE A 67 2.20 -5.34 3.69
CA ILE A 67 1.32 -4.31 3.14
C ILE A 67 2.20 -3.28 2.44
N GLY A 68 1.80 -2.89 1.26
CA GLY A 68 2.56 -1.91 0.49
C GLY A 68 1.67 -0.87 -0.17
N VAL A 69 2.33 0.17 -0.64
CA VAL A 69 1.74 1.21 -1.49
C VAL A 69 2.20 0.93 -2.91
N PHE A 70 1.26 0.75 -3.81
CA PHE A 70 1.55 0.38 -5.20
C PHE A 70 0.89 1.32 -6.16
N CYS A 71 1.59 1.64 -7.23
CA CYS A 71 0.99 2.24 -8.39
C CYS A 71 0.73 1.15 -9.43
N VAL A 72 -0.51 1.01 -9.84
CA VAL A 72 -0.94 0.03 -10.84
C VAL A 72 -1.62 0.79 -11.95
N ASP A 73 -1.02 0.76 -13.14
CA ASP A 73 -1.56 1.46 -14.33
C ASP A 73 -1.95 2.92 -14.04
N GLY A 74 -1.11 3.62 -13.29
CA GLY A 74 -1.32 5.03 -12.96
C GLY A 74 -2.21 5.30 -11.76
N GLY A 75 -2.85 4.30 -11.20
CA GLY A 75 -3.64 4.43 -9.97
C GLY A 75 -2.89 3.89 -8.76
N THR A 76 -3.10 4.48 -7.60
CA THR A 76 -2.38 4.09 -6.40
C THR A 76 -3.29 3.39 -5.42
N VAL A 77 -2.79 2.28 -4.87
CA VAL A 77 -3.54 1.44 -3.94
C VAL A 77 -2.65 1.02 -2.77
N ILE A 78 -3.27 0.78 -1.62
CA ILE A 78 -2.64 0.12 -0.48
C ILE A 78 -3.21 -1.30 -0.44
N LYS A 79 -2.33 -2.29 -0.52
CA LYS A 79 -2.74 -3.69 -0.62
C LYS A 79 -1.76 -4.60 0.07
N GLN A 80 -2.19 -5.83 0.35
CA GLN A 80 -1.32 -6.89 0.84
C GLN A 80 -0.68 -7.60 -0.35
N TYR A 81 0.63 -7.73 -0.31
CA TYR A 81 1.44 -8.24 -1.41
C TYR A 81 1.63 -9.74 -1.30
N TYR A 82 1.48 -10.43 -2.42
CA TYR A 82 1.86 -11.82 -2.54
C TYR A 82 2.33 -12.09 -3.96
N HIS A 83 3.50 -12.69 -4.09
CA HIS A 83 4.05 -13.11 -5.37
C HIS A 83 4.25 -14.62 -5.33
N ASP A 84 3.56 -15.35 -6.20
CA ASP A 84 3.60 -16.80 -6.17
C ASP A 84 4.77 -17.36 -6.99
N PRO A 85 5.08 -18.66 -6.84
CA PRO A 85 6.19 -19.28 -7.58
C PRO A 85 6.00 -19.31 -9.09
N LEU A 86 4.77 -19.13 -9.59
CA LEU A 86 4.48 -19.13 -11.01
C LEU A 86 4.58 -17.74 -11.64
N GLY A 87 4.94 -16.73 -10.84
CA GLY A 87 5.13 -15.37 -11.34
C GLY A 87 3.90 -14.48 -11.26
N MET A 88 2.80 -14.97 -10.70
CA MET A 88 1.61 -14.14 -10.48
C MET A 88 1.83 -13.21 -9.30
N THR A 89 1.43 -11.96 -9.45
CA THR A 89 1.41 -11.00 -8.35
C THR A 89 -0.01 -10.73 -7.94
N TYR A 90 -0.27 -10.86 -6.64
CA TYR A 90 -1.57 -10.61 -6.05
C TYR A 90 -1.45 -9.41 -5.12
N LEU A 91 -2.36 -8.47 -5.27
CA LEU A 91 -2.50 -7.35 -4.34
C LEU A 91 -3.87 -7.50 -3.69
N PHE A 92 -3.87 -8.03 -2.47
CA PHE A 92 -5.11 -8.37 -1.78
C PHE A 92 -5.63 -7.21 -0.96
N SER A 93 -6.97 -7.07 -0.94
CA SER A 93 -7.64 -6.26 0.06
C SER A 93 -7.70 -7.03 1.37
N LEU A 94 -7.33 -6.41 2.49
CA LEU A 94 -7.47 -7.07 3.79
C LEU A 94 -8.92 -7.28 4.16
N ASN A 95 -9.79 -6.38 3.72
CA ASN A 95 -11.23 -6.54 3.86
C ASN A 95 -11.73 -7.53 2.81
N ARG A 96 -11.97 -8.77 3.21
CA ARG A 96 -12.37 -9.81 2.26
C ARG A 96 -13.78 -9.66 1.71
N LYS A 97 -14.56 -8.73 2.26
CA LYS A 97 -15.82 -8.31 1.65
C LYS A 97 -15.57 -7.47 0.40
N ARG A 98 -14.37 -6.96 0.24
CA ARG A 98 -13.95 -6.15 -0.90
C ARG A 98 -12.89 -6.86 -1.73
N LYS A 99 -13.01 -8.16 -1.89
CA LYS A 99 -12.12 -8.89 -2.80
C LYS A 99 -12.34 -8.50 -4.26
N ASP A 100 -13.42 -7.80 -4.57
CA ASP A 100 -13.60 -7.14 -5.86
C ASP A 100 -12.53 -6.10 -6.14
N ALA A 101 -11.92 -5.55 -5.10
CA ALA A 101 -10.83 -4.57 -5.21
C ALA A 101 -9.44 -5.21 -5.21
N ASP A 102 -9.33 -6.53 -5.18
CA ASP A 102 -8.04 -7.21 -5.37
C ASP A 102 -7.52 -6.95 -6.78
N VAL A 103 -6.19 -6.88 -6.87
CA VAL A 103 -5.53 -6.74 -8.16
C VAL A 103 -4.72 -8.01 -8.42
N LEU A 104 -4.90 -8.57 -9.60
CA LEU A 104 -4.20 -9.77 -10.02
C LEU A 104 -3.39 -9.43 -11.27
N ILE A 105 -2.08 -9.64 -11.20
CA ILE A 105 -1.18 -9.28 -12.28
C ILE A 105 -0.48 -10.53 -12.77
N HIS A 106 -0.80 -10.90 -14.00
CA HIS A 106 -0.17 -12.02 -14.67
C HIS A 106 1.19 -11.58 -15.21
N PRO A 107 2.22 -12.46 -15.17
CA PRO A 107 3.57 -12.08 -15.64
C PRO A 107 3.62 -11.63 -17.10
N SER A 108 2.67 -12.06 -17.93
CA SER A 108 2.63 -11.69 -19.34
C SER A 108 1.57 -10.63 -19.67
N SER A 109 0.95 -10.02 -18.67
CA SER A 109 -0.18 -9.11 -18.89
C SER A 109 0.22 -7.76 -19.47
N GLY A 110 1.47 -7.37 -19.33
CA GLY A 110 1.91 -6.03 -19.72
C GLY A 110 1.51 -4.94 -18.76
N GLN A 111 0.81 -5.26 -17.69
CA GLN A 111 0.46 -4.27 -16.65
C GLN A 111 1.71 -3.81 -15.93
N THR A 112 1.74 -2.52 -15.63
CA THR A 112 2.84 -1.91 -14.88
C THR A 112 2.45 -1.82 -13.42
N ILE A 113 3.32 -2.34 -12.56
CA ILE A 113 3.19 -2.20 -11.12
C ILE A 113 4.48 -1.62 -10.57
N VAL A 114 4.36 -0.61 -9.74
CA VAL A 114 5.50 0.01 -9.07
C VAL A 114 5.21 0.03 -7.58
N CYS A 115 6.09 -0.60 -6.80
CA CYS A 115 6.03 -0.53 -5.35
C CYS A 115 6.64 0.79 -4.89
N GLN A 116 5.87 1.57 -4.16
CA GLN A 116 6.31 2.88 -3.67
C GLN A 116 6.76 2.84 -2.21
N GLY A 117 6.55 1.73 -1.54
CA GLY A 117 7.02 1.56 -0.18
C GLY A 117 6.24 0.49 0.57
N ARG A 118 6.79 0.14 1.74
CA ARG A 118 6.17 -0.80 2.66
C ARG A 118 5.46 -0.05 3.76
N VAL A 119 4.21 -0.41 4.02
CA VAL A 119 3.45 0.15 5.12
C VAL A 119 3.94 -0.50 6.42
N ILE A 120 4.27 0.33 7.40
CA ILE A 120 4.73 -0.14 8.70
C ILE A 120 3.52 -0.61 9.49
N THR A 121 3.55 -1.86 9.94
CA THR A 121 2.47 -2.45 10.72
C THR A 121 3.02 -3.01 12.02
N SER A 122 2.18 -3.03 13.06
CA SER A 122 2.56 -3.58 14.36
C SER A 122 2.44 -5.11 14.41
N LYS A 123 1.78 -5.71 13.42
CA LYS A 123 1.61 -7.15 13.32
C LYS A 123 1.55 -7.56 11.87
N ARG A 124 1.73 -8.85 11.63
CA ARG A 124 1.53 -9.41 10.29
C ARG A 124 0.09 -9.85 10.14
N TYR A 125 -0.44 -9.67 8.94
CA TYR A 125 -1.79 -10.10 8.58
C TYR A 125 -1.69 -11.38 7.76
N PRO A 126 -2.54 -12.38 8.03
CA PRO A 126 -2.51 -13.61 7.26
C PRO A 126 -2.93 -13.36 5.81
N LEU A 127 -2.34 -14.12 4.90
CA LEU A 127 -2.80 -14.14 3.52
C LEU A 127 -4.17 -14.83 3.45
N PRO A 128 -5.01 -14.46 2.46
CA PRO A 128 -6.29 -15.16 2.27
C PRO A 128 -6.07 -16.64 2.06
N SER A 129 -6.92 -17.47 2.66
CA SER A 129 -6.86 -18.92 2.49
C SER A 129 -7.41 -19.35 1.13
N THR A 130 -8.31 -18.56 0.57
CA THR A 130 -8.88 -18.76 -0.77
C THR A 130 -8.95 -17.42 -1.49
N TYR A 131 -8.65 -17.44 -2.77
CA TYR A 131 -8.65 -16.23 -3.59
C TYR A 131 -8.86 -16.50 -5.07
#